data_a17df7b30acb97f54bdc99bb466b9ced
#
_entry.id   a17df7b30acb97f54bdc99bb466b9ced
#
_cell.length_a   1.000
_cell.length_b   1.000
_cell.length_c   1.000
_cell.angle_alpha   90.00
_cell.angle_beta   90.00
_cell.angle_gamma   90.00
#
_symmetry.space_group_name_H-M   'P 1'
#
loop_
_entity.id
_entity.type
_entity.pdbx_description
1 polymer ?
#
loop_
_entity_poly.entity_id
_entity_poly.type
_entity_poly.pdbx_seq_one_letter_code
_entity_poly.pdbx_strand_id
1 'polypeptide(L)'
;FLGGVTRRFPRMRFAFLEGGVAWGCSVFADLIAHWEKRNGNVIQQLNPANLDRTKLGELIKQYGGEKMYSRWPEFEAQMISGMGSALPDELDDFAACKIEKKEDLRDLFVPNFYFGCESDDPTLNYAFASKVNPFGAKLGALLSSDISHFDVPDMTEVLEEAWELVEEKGMSEEDFHAFTFGNAVKLWASLNPDFFKGTVVESQVRKLQAETAQSEEAR
;
A
#
# COMPACT_ATOMS: atom_id res chain seq x y z
N PHE A 1 7.43 3.45 -4.36
CA PHE A 1 7.71 2.22 -3.61
C PHE A 1 8.60 1.29 -4.42
N LEU A 2 8.15 0.77 -5.58
CA LEU A 2 8.88 -0.20 -6.39
C LEU A 2 10.28 0.28 -6.82
N GLY A 3 10.49 1.57 -7.00
CA GLY A 3 11.83 2.14 -7.21
C GLY A 3 12.77 2.08 -6.00
N GLY A 4 12.40 1.43 -4.90
CA GLY A 4 13.23 1.20 -3.73
C GLY A 4 13.45 2.43 -2.83
N VAL A 5 12.57 3.44 -2.90
CA VAL A 5 12.73 4.68 -2.11
C VAL A 5 12.69 4.40 -0.61
N THR A 6 11.73 3.60 -0.15
CA THR A 6 11.59 3.25 1.27
C THR A 6 12.75 2.41 1.80
N ARG A 7 13.39 1.61 0.94
CA ARG A 7 14.61 0.86 1.28
C ARG A 7 15.83 1.78 1.40
N ARG A 8 15.97 2.73 0.47
CA ARG A 8 17.10 3.69 0.46
C ARG A 8 16.98 4.74 1.55
N PHE A 9 15.76 5.13 1.89
CA PHE A 9 15.47 6.20 2.86
C PHE A 9 14.48 5.69 3.93
N PRO A 10 14.91 4.79 4.82
CA PRO A 10 14.00 4.09 5.75
C PRO A 10 13.33 5.02 6.77
N ARG A 11 13.85 6.22 6.96
CA ARG A 11 13.21 7.24 7.82
C ARG A 11 12.24 8.15 7.10
N MET A 12 12.18 8.09 5.75
CA MET A 12 11.25 8.93 5.00
C MET A 12 9.81 8.42 5.18
N ARG A 13 8.89 9.35 5.39
CA ARG A 13 7.46 9.09 5.51
C ARG A 13 6.74 9.82 4.39
N PHE A 14 5.66 9.22 3.91
CA PHE A 14 4.82 9.77 2.84
C PHE A 14 3.40 9.85 3.36
N ALA A 15 2.81 11.03 3.32
CA ALA A 15 1.41 11.24 3.62
C ALA A 15 0.67 11.63 2.33
N PHE A 16 -0.33 10.84 1.97
CA PHE A 16 -1.24 11.09 0.86
C PHE A 16 -2.49 11.70 1.45
N LEU A 17 -2.67 13.00 1.23
CA LEU A 17 -3.77 13.76 1.81
C LEU A 17 -4.97 13.78 0.86
N GLU A 18 -6.17 13.93 1.39
CA GLU A 18 -7.46 14.05 0.66
C GLU A 18 -7.83 12.87 -0.25
N GLY A 19 -7.15 11.74 -0.14
CA GLY A 19 -7.39 10.59 -1.02
C GLY A 19 -8.07 9.41 -0.34
N GLY A 20 -8.30 9.49 0.97
CA GLY A 20 -8.75 8.35 1.76
C GLY A 20 -7.73 7.21 1.81
N VAL A 21 -8.06 6.12 2.48
CA VAL A 21 -7.14 4.98 2.69
C VAL A 21 -7.49 3.74 1.86
N ALA A 22 -8.71 3.63 1.32
CA ALA A 22 -9.18 2.42 0.66
C ALA A 22 -8.27 1.98 -0.50
N TRP A 23 -7.82 2.92 -1.33
CA TRP A 23 -6.88 2.64 -2.41
C TRP A 23 -5.52 2.16 -1.88
N GLY A 24 -5.07 2.69 -0.75
CA GLY A 24 -3.83 2.27 -0.10
C GLY A 24 -3.91 0.81 0.39
N CYS A 25 -5.05 0.39 0.95
CA CYS A 25 -5.31 -1.00 1.32
C CYS A 25 -5.28 -1.92 0.09
N SER A 26 -5.92 -1.50 -1.01
CA SER A 26 -5.92 -2.24 -2.27
C SER A 26 -4.51 -2.39 -2.83
N VAL A 27 -3.76 -1.29 -2.94
CA VAL A 27 -2.36 -1.33 -3.43
C VAL A 27 -1.48 -2.21 -2.56
N PHE A 28 -1.62 -2.15 -1.24
CA PHE A 28 -0.84 -2.99 -0.33
C PHE A 28 -1.12 -4.49 -0.56
N ALA A 29 -2.40 -4.86 -0.68
CA ALA A 29 -2.79 -6.24 -0.97
C ALA A 29 -2.30 -6.70 -2.35
N ASP A 30 -2.42 -5.84 -3.36
CA ASP A 30 -1.99 -6.13 -4.73
C ASP A 30 -0.47 -6.29 -4.84
N LEU A 31 0.32 -5.48 -4.13
CA LEU A 31 1.78 -5.62 -4.10
C LEU A 31 2.21 -7.02 -3.62
N ILE A 32 1.55 -7.53 -2.58
CA ILE A 32 1.83 -8.87 -2.03
C ILE A 32 1.43 -9.95 -3.03
N ALA A 33 0.22 -9.87 -3.59
CA ALA A 33 -0.29 -10.83 -4.55
C ALA A 33 0.55 -10.83 -5.85
N HIS A 34 1.04 -9.66 -6.29
CA HIS A 34 1.94 -9.53 -7.42
C HIS A 34 3.31 -10.14 -7.13
N TRP A 35 3.89 -9.86 -5.96
CA TRP A 35 5.17 -10.42 -5.59
C TRP A 35 5.14 -11.94 -5.53
N GLU A 36 4.09 -12.54 -4.97
CA GLU A 36 3.93 -13.99 -4.92
C GLU A 36 3.94 -14.64 -6.31
N LYS A 37 3.42 -13.93 -7.32
CA LYS A 37 3.31 -14.44 -8.70
C LYS A 37 4.45 -14.01 -9.62
N ARG A 38 5.18 -12.93 -9.30
CA ARG A 38 6.10 -12.26 -10.22
C ARG A 38 7.40 -11.80 -9.56
N ASN A 39 7.80 -12.38 -8.42
CA ASN A 39 9.12 -12.12 -7.86
C ASN A 39 10.22 -12.66 -8.79
N GLY A 40 11.45 -12.21 -8.59
CA GLY A 40 12.56 -12.50 -9.48
C GLY A 40 12.76 -13.98 -9.85
N ASN A 41 12.40 -14.90 -8.96
CA ASN A 41 12.50 -16.33 -9.22
C ASN A 41 11.34 -16.85 -10.09
N VAL A 42 10.11 -16.43 -9.76
CA VAL A 42 8.90 -16.92 -10.46
C VAL A 42 8.77 -16.30 -11.83
N ILE A 43 9.12 -15.01 -11.98
CA ILE A 43 8.96 -14.29 -13.25
C ILE A 43 9.78 -14.90 -14.39
N GLN A 44 10.86 -15.62 -14.08
CA GLN A 44 11.68 -16.29 -15.09
C GLN A 44 10.87 -17.35 -15.88
N GLN A 45 9.85 -17.94 -15.28
CA GLN A 45 8.95 -18.87 -15.97
C GLN A 45 8.06 -18.16 -17.00
N LEU A 46 7.85 -16.85 -16.83
CA LEU A 46 7.06 -16.00 -17.72
C LEU A 46 7.95 -15.19 -18.67
N ASN A 47 9.26 -15.42 -18.67
CA ASN A 47 10.20 -14.68 -19.50
C ASN A 47 9.90 -14.94 -20.98
N PRO A 48 9.57 -13.89 -21.78
CA PRO A 48 9.30 -14.04 -23.21
C PRO A 48 10.43 -14.67 -24.01
N ALA A 49 11.66 -14.53 -23.53
CA ALA A 49 12.83 -15.17 -24.16
C ALA A 49 12.78 -16.70 -24.12
N ASN A 50 12.05 -17.28 -23.16
CA ASN A 50 11.89 -18.73 -23.02
C ASN A 50 10.72 -19.29 -23.84
N LEU A 51 9.98 -18.43 -24.57
CA LEU A 51 8.84 -18.88 -25.37
C LEU A 51 9.30 -19.66 -26.58
N ASP A 52 8.89 -20.93 -26.66
CA ASP A 52 9.05 -21.74 -27.87
C ASP A 52 8.03 -21.31 -28.94
N ARG A 53 8.48 -20.41 -29.82
CA ARG A 53 7.65 -19.83 -30.89
C ARG A 53 7.22 -20.86 -31.92
N THR A 54 8.07 -21.82 -32.22
CA THR A 54 7.75 -22.90 -33.16
C THR A 54 6.61 -23.72 -32.61
N LYS A 55 6.72 -24.14 -31.34
CA LYS A 55 5.67 -24.91 -30.68
C LYS A 55 4.37 -24.12 -30.55
N LEU A 56 4.46 -22.84 -30.26
CA LEU A 56 3.27 -21.96 -30.19
C LEU A 56 2.58 -21.89 -31.55
N GLY A 57 3.31 -21.72 -32.66
CA GLY A 57 2.78 -21.74 -34.03
C GLY A 57 2.08 -23.05 -34.37
N GLU A 58 2.68 -24.21 -34.00
CA GLU A 58 2.07 -25.52 -34.17
C GLU A 58 0.73 -25.65 -33.39
N LEU A 59 0.71 -25.20 -32.17
CA LEU A 59 -0.52 -25.21 -31.34
C LEU A 59 -1.60 -24.29 -31.90
N ILE A 60 -1.23 -23.12 -32.40
CA ILE A 60 -2.18 -22.21 -33.09
C ILE A 60 -2.75 -22.86 -34.35
N LYS A 61 -1.88 -23.56 -35.13
CA LYS A 61 -2.33 -24.30 -36.29
C LYS A 61 -3.30 -25.42 -35.93
N GLN A 62 -3.00 -26.15 -34.87
CA GLN A 62 -3.78 -27.32 -34.43
C GLN A 62 -5.13 -26.95 -33.83
N TYR A 63 -5.14 -25.89 -32.99
CA TYR A 63 -6.32 -25.55 -32.14
C TYR A 63 -6.96 -24.22 -32.48
N GLY A 64 -6.28 -23.30 -33.15
CA GLY A 64 -6.76 -21.95 -33.43
C GLY A 64 -7.75 -21.85 -34.61
N GLY A 65 -7.83 -22.90 -35.42
CA GLY A 65 -8.63 -22.90 -36.63
C GLY A 65 -8.03 -22.02 -37.74
N GLU A 66 -8.60 -22.11 -38.96
CA GLU A 66 -8.07 -21.43 -40.12
C GLU A 66 -8.03 -19.89 -39.98
N LYS A 67 -9.05 -19.29 -39.37
CA LYS A 67 -9.13 -17.85 -39.16
C LYS A 67 -8.01 -17.29 -38.27
N MET A 68 -7.60 -18.01 -37.25
CA MET A 68 -6.51 -17.59 -36.37
C MET A 68 -5.15 -17.91 -36.99
N TYR A 69 -5.01 -19.09 -37.60
CA TYR A 69 -3.77 -19.53 -38.22
C TYR A 69 -3.39 -18.68 -39.44
N SER A 70 -4.36 -18.25 -40.26
CA SER A 70 -4.08 -17.38 -41.42
C SER A 70 -3.51 -16.01 -41.00
N ARG A 71 -3.78 -15.54 -39.78
CA ARG A 71 -3.26 -14.29 -39.23
C ARG A 71 -2.06 -14.47 -38.29
N TRP A 72 -1.58 -15.71 -38.15
CA TRP A 72 -0.48 -16.01 -37.26
C TRP A 72 0.79 -15.17 -37.52
N PRO A 73 1.26 -14.96 -38.76
CA PRO A 73 2.44 -14.14 -39.01
C PRO A 73 2.32 -12.69 -38.51
N GLU A 74 1.15 -12.10 -38.66
CA GLU A 74 0.88 -10.74 -38.16
C GLU A 74 0.87 -10.70 -36.63
N PHE A 75 0.19 -11.67 -36.01
CA PHE A 75 0.09 -11.81 -34.58
C PHE A 75 1.47 -12.08 -33.95
N GLU A 76 2.25 -12.98 -34.52
CA GLU A 76 3.61 -13.28 -34.08
C GLU A 76 4.50 -12.03 -34.13
N ALA A 77 4.47 -11.28 -35.21
CA ALA A 77 5.25 -10.04 -35.36
C ALA A 77 4.86 -8.99 -34.31
N GLN A 78 3.56 -8.81 -34.05
CA GLN A 78 3.07 -7.86 -33.05
C GLN A 78 3.41 -8.32 -31.62
N MET A 79 3.25 -9.63 -31.34
CA MET A 79 3.59 -10.22 -30.05
C MET A 79 5.08 -10.02 -29.73
N ILE A 80 5.95 -10.28 -30.70
CA ILE A 80 7.40 -10.12 -30.55
C ILE A 80 7.77 -8.66 -30.32
N SER A 81 7.20 -7.74 -31.10
CA SER A 81 7.47 -6.30 -30.94
C SER A 81 6.96 -5.74 -29.61
N GLY A 82 5.85 -6.28 -29.08
CA GLY A 82 5.26 -5.87 -27.82
C GLY A 82 5.91 -6.47 -26.58
N MET A 83 6.58 -7.64 -26.71
CA MET A 83 7.24 -8.30 -25.59
C MET A 83 8.61 -7.69 -25.22
N GLY A 84 9.21 -6.88 -26.13
CA GLY A 84 10.55 -6.35 -25.91
C GLY A 84 11.63 -7.42 -25.75
N SER A 85 12.87 -7.01 -25.58
CA SER A 85 13.97 -7.84 -25.12
C SER A 85 14.15 -7.60 -23.62
N ALA A 86 13.25 -8.13 -22.80
CA ALA A 86 13.41 -7.99 -21.36
C ALA A 86 14.61 -8.79 -20.87
N LEU A 87 15.63 -8.11 -20.40
CA LEU A 87 16.72 -8.74 -19.66
C LEU A 87 16.17 -9.30 -18.35
N PRO A 88 16.72 -10.39 -17.81
CA PRO A 88 16.24 -11.00 -16.56
C PRO A 88 16.08 -9.99 -15.41
N ASP A 89 16.99 -9.03 -15.30
CA ASP A 89 16.95 -7.99 -14.26
C ASP A 89 15.88 -6.92 -14.50
N GLU A 90 15.37 -6.79 -15.73
CA GLU A 90 14.28 -5.86 -16.08
C GLU A 90 12.88 -6.45 -15.85
N LEU A 91 12.80 -7.78 -15.64
CA LEU A 91 11.55 -8.48 -15.40
C LEU A 91 11.07 -8.40 -13.95
N ASP A 92 11.98 -8.16 -13.00
CA ASP A 92 11.67 -8.12 -11.58
C ASP A 92 11.36 -6.68 -11.13
N ASP A 93 10.10 -6.32 -11.11
CA ASP A 93 9.62 -5.03 -10.62
C ASP A 93 10.01 -4.74 -9.16
N PHE A 94 10.36 -5.76 -8.39
CA PHE A 94 10.73 -5.65 -6.98
C PHE A 94 12.24 -5.59 -6.74
N ALA A 95 13.06 -5.71 -7.77
CA ALA A 95 14.52 -5.76 -7.65
C ALA A 95 15.10 -4.56 -6.89
N ALA A 96 14.62 -3.33 -7.19
CA ALA A 96 15.09 -2.12 -6.52
C ALA A 96 14.69 -2.05 -5.04
N CYS A 97 13.61 -2.72 -4.64
CA CYS A 97 13.15 -2.83 -3.25
C CYS A 97 13.90 -3.91 -2.48
N LYS A 98 14.60 -4.82 -3.16
CA LYS A 98 15.30 -5.97 -2.56
C LYS A 98 14.36 -6.77 -1.64
N ILE A 99 13.21 -7.17 -2.17
CA ILE A 99 12.22 -7.97 -1.46
C ILE A 99 12.66 -9.43 -1.54
N GLU A 100 12.90 -10.06 -0.39
CA GLU A 100 13.29 -11.48 -0.29
C GLU A 100 12.11 -12.35 0.12
N LYS A 101 11.21 -11.80 0.94
CA LYS A 101 9.99 -12.45 1.42
C LYS A 101 8.83 -11.44 1.47
N LYS A 102 7.61 -11.93 1.46
CA LYS A 102 6.42 -11.09 1.42
C LYS A 102 6.26 -10.16 2.64
N GLU A 103 6.80 -10.55 3.78
CA GLU A 103 6.82 -9.74 4.99
C GLU A 103 7.63 -8.44 4.80
N ASP A 104 8.64 -8.44 3.94
CA ASP A 104 9.42 -7.24 3.63
C ASP A 104 8.56 -6.15 2.99
N LEU A 105 7.53 -6.53 2.23
CA LEU A 105 6.55 -5.58 1.67
C LEU A 105 5.79 -4.86 2.79
N ARG A 106 5.32 -5.61 3.79
CA ARG A 106 4.68 -5.02 4.98
C ARG A 106 5.63 -4.06 5.70
N ASP A 107 6.85 -4.51 5.96
CA ASP A 107 7.83 -3.78 6.77
C ASP A 107 8.34 -2.50 6.08
N LEU A 108 8.27 -2.45 4.75
CA LEU A 108 8.60 -1.27 3.96
C LEU A 108 7.39 -0.38 3.63
N PHE A 109 6.18 -0.93 3.61
CA PHE A 109 4.98 -0.18 3.24
C PHE A 109 4.30 0.43 4.46
N VAL A 110 3.91 -0.40 5.42
CA VAL A 110 3.02 0.01 6.52
C VAL A 110 3.60 1.15 7.36
N PRO A 111 4.89 1.14 7.79
CA PRO A 111 5.40 2.22 8.63
C PRO A 111 5.75 3.50 7.86
N ASN A 112 5.76 3.45 6.52
CA ASN A 112 6.25 4.57 5.71
C ASN A 112 5.14 5.37 5.02
N PHE A 113 3.93 4.80 4.87
CA PHE A 113 2.83 5.42 4.14
C PHE A 113 1.65 5.73 5.05
N TYR A 114 1.18 6.98 4.95
CA TYR A 114 0.06 7.51 5.71
C TYR A 114 -0.98 8.09 4.76
N PHE A 115 -2.24 8.07 5.16
CA PHE A 115 -3.38 8.40 4.30
C PHE A 115 -4.32 9.34 5.03
N GLY A 116 -4.47 10.56 4.54
CA GLY A 116 -5.44 11.53 5.04
C GLY A 116 -6.84 11.14 4.60
N CYS A 117 -7.73 10.99 5.56
CA CYS A 117 -9.12 10.63 5.38
C CYS A 117 -10.01 11.67 6.06
N GLU A 118 -11.08 12.05 5.41
CA GLU A 118 -12.08 12.92 5.97
C GLU A 118 -12.90 12.21 7.05
N SER A 119 -13.62 12.99 7.87
CA SER A 119 -14.38 12.47 9.00
C SER A 119 -15.50 11.53 8.58
N ASP A 120 -16.11 11.79 7.44
CA ASP A 120 -17.26 11.08 6.88
C ASP A 120 -16.89 9.94 5.92
N ASP A 121 -15.58 9.68 5.65
CA ASP A 121 -15.16 8.61 4.72
C ASP A 121 -15.57 7.21 5.23
N PRO A 122 -16.62 6.59 4.66
CA PRO A 122 -17.11 5.31 5.14
C PRO A 122 -16.13 4.16 4.88
N THR A 123 -15.11 4.37 4.02
CA THR A 123 -14.11 3.35 3.67
C THR A 123 -12.91 3.35 4.60
N LEU A 124 -12.85 4.31 5.52
CA LEU A 124 -11.77 4.44 6.49
C LEU A 124 -11.54 3.16 7.32
N ASN A 125 -12.60 2.45 7.67
CA ASN A 125 -12.51 1.18 8.41
C ASN A 125 -11.65 0.11 7.73
N TYR A 126 -11.41 0.21 6.42
CA TYR A 126 -10.52 -0.73 5.73
C TYR A 126 -9.07 -0.65 6.23
N ALA A 127 -8.62 0.52 6.67
CA ALA A 127 -7.30 0.67 7.27
C ALA A 127 -7.08 -0.24 8.49
N PHE A 128 -8.13 -0.48 9.25
CA PHE A 128 -8.13 -1.20 10.53
C PHE A 128 -8.66 -2.63 10.43
N ALA A 129 -9.09 -3.06 9.24
CA ALA A 129 -9.68 -4.37 9.00
C ALA A 129 -8.61 -5.49 9.03
N SER A 130 -8.06 -5.78 10.21
CA SER A 130 -6.97 -6.75 10.40
C SER A 130 -7.30 -8.17 9.92
N LYS A 131 -8.59 -8.54 9.83
CA LYS A 131 -9.03 -9.82 9.26
C LYS A 131 -8.98 -9.87 7.74
N VAL A 132 -8.92 -8.70 7.08
CA VAL A 132 -8.94 -8.56 5.61
C VAL A 132 -7.57 -8.16 5.09
N ASN A 133 -6.92 -7.20 5.75
CA ASN A 133 -5.61 -6.74 5.34
C ASN A 133 -4.54 -7.84 5.51
N PRO A 134 -3.66 -8.01 4.52
CA PRO A 134 -2.57 -8.97 4.60
C PRO A 134 -1.76 -8.80 5.90
N PHE A 135 -1.35 -9.91 6.50
CA PHE A 135 -0.62 -9.98 7.78
C PHE A 135 -1.36 -9.36 8.99
N GLY A 136 -2.65 -9.12 8.87
CA GLY A 136 -3.39 -8.40 9.90
C GLY A 136 -2.96 -6.94 10.07
N ALA A 137 -2.37 -6.36 9.04
CA ALA A 137 -1.83 -5.00 9.09
C ALA A 137 -2.93 -3.96 9.28
N LYS A 138 -2.63 -2.95 10.09
CA LYS A 138 -3.40 -1.71 10.17
C LYS A 138 -2.60 -0.62 9.45
N LEU A 139 -3.22 0.09 8.51
CA LEU A 139 -2.57 1.15 7.75
C LEU A 139 -2.66 2.49 8.48
N GLY A 140 -1.75 3.39 8.16
CA GLY A 140 -1.63 4.70 8.79
C GLY A 140 -2.69 5.72 8.35
N ALA A 141 -3.97 5.48 8.60
CA ALA A 141 -5.01 6.45 8.36
C ALA A 141 -4.88 7.64 9.33
N LEU A 142 -5.05 8.87 8.82
CA LEU A 142 -4.95 10.13 9.56
C LEU A 142 -6.24 10.91 9.39
N LEU A 143 -6.77 11.48 10.46
CA LEU A 143 -7.89 12.43 10.37
C LEU A 143 -7.42 13.68 9.63
N SER A 144 -8.09 13.97 8.53
CA SER A 144 -8.04 15.24 7.81
C SER A 144 -9.36 15.94 8.03
N SER A 145 -9.33 17.03 8.79
CA SER A 145 -10.57 17.73 9.19
C SER A 145 -11.23 18.54 8.08
N ASP A 146 -10.47 18.82 7.04
CA ASP A 146 -10.83 19.71 5.92
C ASP A 146 -11.42 21.07 6.33
N ILE A 147 -11.13 21.50 7.57
CA ILE A 147 -11.60 22.76 8.15
C ILE A 147 -11.18 23.92 7.25
N SER A 148 -12.10 24.82 6.96
CA SER A 148 -12.02 25.98 6.08
C SER A 148 -12.40 25.73 4.63
N HIS A 149 -12.69 24.51 4.21
CA HIS A 149 -13.28 24.25 2.92
C HIS A 149 -14.79 24.56 2.93
N PHE A 150 -15.32 24.86 1.75
CA PHE A 150 -16.72 25.34 1.61
C PHE A 150 -17.75 24.25 1.93
N ASP A 151 -17.37 22.99 1.86
CA ASP A 151 -18.17 21.80 2.11
C ASP A 151 -18.05 21.28 3.55
N VAL A 152 -17.30 21.98 4.40
CA VAL A 152 -17.30 21.79 5.86
C VAL A 152 -18.05 22.98 6.51
N PRO A 153 -19.39 23.00 6.52
CA PRO A 153 -20.19 24.15 6.94
C PRO A 153 -20.10 24.42 8.44
N ASP A 154 -19.92 23.38 9.26
CA ASP A 154 -19.71 23.51 10.69
C ASP A 154 -18.41 22.83 11.13
N MET A 155 -17.38 23.61 11.35
CA MET A 155 -16.06 23.14 11.76
C MET A 155 -16.03 22.55 13.17
N THR A 156 -17.07 22.74 13.96
CA THR A 156 -17.16 22.25 15.36
C THR A 156 -17.65 20.81 15.42
N GLU A 157 -18.30 20.30 14.36
CA GLU A 157 -18.91 18.97 14.29
C GLU A 157 -17.97 17.90 13.74
N VAL A 158 -16.82 18.23 13.16
CA VAL A 158 -15.90 17.30 12.48
C VAL A 158 -15.51 16.09 13.34
N LEU A 159 -15.28 16.27 14.64
CA LEU A 159 -14.94 15.13 15.52
C LEU A 159 -16.18 14.33 15.93
N GLU A 160 -17.33 14.95 16.06
CA GLU A 160 -18.60 14.28 16.35
C GLU A 160 -19.00 13.41 15.17
N GLU A 161 -18.90 13.94 13.96
CA GLU A 161 -19.09 13.21 12.72
C GLU A 161 -18.12 12.02 12.58
N ALA A 162 -16.83 12.23 12.85
CA ALA A 162 -15.86 11.15 12.85
C ALA A 162 -16.20 10.05 13.89
N TRP A 163 -16.83 10.40 15.02
CA TRP A 163 -17.22 9.44 16.06
C TRP A 163 -18.34 8.50 15.61
N GLU A 164 -19.12 8.84 14.59
CA GLU A 164 -20.10 7.94 13.97
C GLU A 164 -19.47 6.65 13.43
N LEU A 165 -18.18 6.68 13.09
CA LEU A 165 -17.44 5.48 12.70
C LEU A 165 -17.41 4.43 13.82
N VAL A 166 -17.38 4.87 15.08
CA VAL A 166 -17.44 3.98 16.25
C VAL A 166 -18.88 3.54 16.50
N GLU A 167 -19.81 4.48 16.52
CA GLU A 167 -21.20 4.21 16.89
C GLU A 167 -21.96 3.40 15.84
N GLU A 168 -21.73 3.69 14.56
CA GLU A 168 -22.53 3.11 13.47
C GLU A 168 -21.76 2.13 12.58
N LYS A 169 -20.45 2.31 12.43
CA LYS A 169 -19.64 1.54 11.45
C LYS A 169 -18.76 0.49 12.09
N GLY A 170 -18.83 0.33 13.43
CA GLY A 170 -18.14 -0.74 14.16
C GLY A 170 -16.62 -0.57 14.26
N MET A 171 -16.10 0.64 14.13
CA MET A 171 -14.72 0.95 14.48
C MET A 171 -14.52 0.79 15.98
N SER A 172 -13.39 0.21 16.42
CA SER A 172 -13.07 0.20 17.84
C SER A 172 -12.58 1.57 18.33
N GLU A 173 -12.79 1.88 19.61
CA GLU A 173 -12.25 3.10 20.21
C GLU A 173 -10.71 3.17 20.11
N GLU A 174 -10.03 2.02 20.16
CA GLU A 174 -8.58 1.92 19.94
C GLU A 174 -8.20 2.37 18.52
N ASP A 175 -8.93 1.91 17.51
CA ASP A 175 -8.68 2.28 16.12
C ASP A 175 -9.03 3.74 15.85
N PHE A 176 -10.10 4.24 16.47
CA PHE A 176 -10.45 5.65 16.43
C PHE A 176 -9.36 6.53 17.06
N HIS A 177 -8.83 6.14 18.20
CA HIS A 177 -7.70 6.83 18.82
C HIS A 177 -6.44 6.77 17.94
N ALA A 178 -6.19 5.65 17.27
CA ALA A 178 -5.08 5.57 16.32
C ALA A 178 -5.29 6.51 15.13
N PHE A 179 -6.49 6.59 14.59
CA PHE A 179 -6.88 7.47 13.48
C PHE A 179 -6.75 8.95 13.83
N THR A 180 -7.35 9.38 14.94
CA THR A 180 -7.45 10.81 15.32
C THR A 180 -6.18 11.37 15.98
N PHE A 181 -5.32 10.49 16.54
CA PHE A 181 -4.16 10.92 17.32
C PHE A 181 -2.91 10.06 17.07
N GLY A 182 -3.00 8.74 17.31
CA GLY A 182 -1.82 7.88 17.39
C GLY A 182 -0.99 7.84 16.10
N ASN A 183 -1.64 7.78 14.94
CA ASN A 183 -0.95 7.73 13.65
C ASN A 183 -0.28 9.08 13.30
N ALA A 184 -0.90 10.21 13.65
CA ALA A 184 -0.28 11.52 13.51
C ALA A 184 0.98 11.65 14.38
N VAL A 185 0.92 11.16 15.62
CA VAL A 185 2.11 11.10 16.49
C VAL A 185 3.20 10.22 15.86
N LYS A 186 2.87 9.04 15.36
CA LYS A 186 3.83 8.16 14.67
C LYS A 186 4.45 8.82 13.46
N LEU A 187 3.66 9.51 12.64
CA LEU A 187 4.16 10.22 11.46
C LEU A 187 5.22 11.27 11.85
N TRP A 188 4.86 12.19 12.74
CA TRP A 188 5.69 13.36 13.04
C TRP A 188 6.78 13.08 14.05
N ALA A 189 6.49 12.36 15.12
CA ALA A 189 7.45 12.09 16.18
C ALA A 189 8.50 11.04 15.79
N SER A 190 8.25 10.18 14.79
CA SER A 190 9.26 9.26 14.26
C SER A 190 10.43 9.97 13.57
N LEU A 191 10.18 11.18 13.07
CA LEU A 191 11.20 12.03 12.43
C LEU A 191 11.85 12.99 13.43
N ASN A 192 11.04 13.52 14.34
CA ASN A 192 11.48 14.44 15.39
C ASN A 192 10.73 14.10 16.68
N PRO A 193 11.38 13.41 17.65
CA PRO A 193 10.74 13.02 18.92
C PRO A 193 10.18 14.19 19.73
N ASP A 194 10.71 15.39 19.53
CA ASP A 194 10.29 16.62 20.19
C ASP A 194 9.31 17.47 19.37
N PHE A 195 8.74 16.91 18.27
CA PHE A 195 7.84 17.67 17.39
C PHE A 195 6.67 18.32 18.14
N PHE A 196 6.11 17.63 19.12
CA PHE A 196 4.95 18.10 19.91
C PHE A 196 5.34 18.84 21.21
N LYS A 197 6.64 19.11 21.42
CA LYS A 197 7.10 19.79 22.63
C LYS A 197 6.52 21.19 22.72
N GLY A 198 6.00 21.55 23.89
CA GLY A 198 5.35 22.84 24.15
C GLY A 198 3.92 22.94 23.63
N THR A 199 3.37 21.88 23.06
CA THR A 199 1.95 21.83 22.67
C THR A 199 1.08 21.28 23.80
N VAL A 200 -0.24 21.51 23.70
CA VAL A 200 -1.21 21.00 24.70
C VAL A 200 -1.26 19.47 24.77
N VAL A 201 -0.78 18.77 23.74
CA VAL A 201 -0.79 17.31 23.66
C VAL A 201 0.54 16.65 24.05
N GLU A 202 1.55 17.44 24.44
CA GLU A 202 2.90 16.91 24.73
C GLU A 202 2.88 15.75 25.73
N SER A 203 2.11 15.86 26.81
CA SER A 203 2.06 14.82 27.85
C SER A 203 1.51 13.50 27.33
N GLN A 204 0.47 13.53 26.48
CA GLN A 204 -0.15 12.38 25.86
C GLN A 204 0.81 11.74 24.84
N VAL A 205 1.51 12.57 24.06
CA VAL A 205 2.53 12.10 23.11
C VAL A 205 3.65 11.39 23.84
N ARG A 206 4.19 11.95 24.93
CA ARG A 206 5.25 11.30 25.74
C ARG A 206 4.80 9.95 26.29
N LYS A 207 3.55 9.86 26.75
CA LYS A 207 2.99 8.58 27.22
C LYS A 207 2.94 7.55 26.09
N LEU A 208 2.41 7.91 24.94
CA LEU A 208 2.32 7.01 23.77
C LEU A 208 3.71 6.55 23.29
N GLN A 209 4.69 7.45 23.27
CA GLN A 209 6.07 7.10 22.90
C GLN A 209 6.69 6.09 23.88
N ALA A 210 6.45 6.26 25.19
CA ALA A 210 6.94 5.34 26.21
C ALA A 210 6.28 3.93 26.09
N GLU A 211 4.98 3.86 25.86
CA GLU A 211 4.24 2.61 25.65
C GLU A 211 4.73 1.87 24.39
N THR A 212 5.01 2.60 23.32
CA THR A 212 5.55 2.04 22.09
C THR A 212 6.95 1.45 22.30
N ALA A 213 7.85 2.17 22.98
CA ALA A 213 9.19 1.69 23.29
C ALA A 213 9.18 0.41 24.12
N GLN A 214 8.33 0.34 25.15
CA GLN A 214 8.18 -0.86 25.99
C GLN A 214 7.67 -2.08 25.22
N SER A 215 6.77 -1.86 24.25
CA SER A 215 6.24 -2.95 23.43
C SER A 215 7.24 -3.45 22.36
N GLU A 216 8.19 -2.63 21.94
CA GLU A 216 9.29 -3.02 21.05
C GLU A 216 10.38 -3.81 21.79
N GLU A 217 10.68 -3.46 23.03
CA GLU A 217 11.64 -4.19 23.87
C GLU A 217 11.14 -5.58 24.31
N ALA A 218 9.80 -5.79 24.33
CA ALA A 218 9.19 -7.03 24.74
C ALA A 218 9.05 -8.07 23.60
N ARG A 219 9.41 -7.73 22.36
CA ARG A 219 9.36 -8.60 21.16
C ARG A 219 10.71 -9.16 20.80
#